data_2949404b6bf129ab1d6b746132675718
#
_entry.id   2949404b6bf129ab1d6b746132675718
#
_cell.length_a   1.000
_cell.length_b   1.000
_cell.length_c   1.000
_cell.angle_alpha   90.00
_cell.angle_beta   90.00
_cell.angle_gamma   90.00
#
_symmetry.space_group_name_H-M   'P 1'
#
loop_
_entity.id
_entity.type
_entity.pdbx_description
1 polymer ?
#
loop_
_entity_poly.entity_id
_entity_poly.type
_entity_poly.pdbx_seq_one_letter_code
_entity_poly.pdbx_strand_id
1 'polypeptide(L)'
;MKKKIILFCLFVVAVSCYAKPAPEPEWFRKYKKVYPNSEYLAQRGSGKTAEDAKTDAAGQLARYFQSTVSANLSTTMSSITAGSSVQEETRVVDEVNVTSEVEFIGLEFTESWYYKAEKKWYAVAYMNREDAWVQYKPKIEAEKTKFYSFLKKAESEEDPYTKISLYKSAWKASCDFLEKLEYGRIINPKEEEKYSQDRDAVSDLPSRIEAEQKNLTLEVRMSGDYANIIETAVKNAFGRNGFVVGDKGNYVAEVAVSSNPSGSDPVAIVPAVTVTIKNRNGKAIYSYETNLTEKTVAYTLENAQKKAFPKLAEKINQEIKF
;
A
#
# COMPACT_ATOMS: atom_id res chain seq x y z
N MET A 1 -97.99 -19.32 19.59
CA MET A 1 -96.82 -18.53 19.88
C MET A 1 -95.85 -18.61 18.63
N LYS A 2 -95.85 -17.60 17.78
CA LYS A 2 -95.00 -17.56 16.54
C LYS A 2 -93.81 -16.68 16.80
N LYS A 3 -92.58 -17.27 16.85
CA LYS A 3 -91.32 -16.53 16.95
C LYS A 3 -90.98 -16.00 15.57
N LYS A 4 -90.95 -14.67 15.43
CA LYS A 4 -90.38 -13.96 14.25
C LYS A 4 -88.88 -13.92 14.38
N ILE A 5 -88.13 -14.55 13.44
CA ILE A 5 -86.69 -14.44 13.29
C ILE A 5 -86.44 -13.24 12.38
N ILE A 6 -85.86 -12.19 12.92
CA ILE A 6 -85.38 -11.02 12.15
C ILE A 6 -83.99 -11.34 11.64
N LEU A 7 -83.83 -11.51 10.31
CA LEU A 7 -82.58 -11.70 9.62
C LEU A 7 -81.95 -10.32 9.41
N PHE A 8 -80.89 -10.00 10.18
CA PHE A 8 -80.16 -8.77 10.04
C PHE A 8 -79.05 -8.99 9.00
N CYS A 9 -79.25 -8.54 7.78
CA CYS A 9 -78.24 -8.53 6.74
C CYS A 9 -77.21 -7.42 7.00
N LEU A 10 -76.04 -7.79 7.50
CA LEU A 10 -74.94 -6.92 7.68
C LEU A 10 -74.25 -6.68 6.30
N PHE A 11 -74.51 -5.52 5.68
CA PHE A 11 -73.91 -5.10 4.42
C PHE A 11 -72.55 -4.53 4.75
N VAL A 12 -71.45 -5.35 4.69
CA VAL A 12 -70.10 -4.89 4.81
C VAL A 12 -69.71 -4.22 3.51
N VAL A 13 -69.78 -2.91 3.47
CA VAL A 13 -69.22 -2.09 2.36
C VAL A 13 -67.72 -2.13 2.52
N ALA A 14 -67.04 -2.99 1.76
CA ALA A 14 -65.59 -2.95 1.58
C ALA A 14 -65.24 -1.67 0.80
N VAL A 15 -64.93 -0.59 1.51
CA VAL A 15 -64.31 0.59 0.92
C VAL A 15 -62.92 0.20 0.52
N SER A 16 -62.73 -0.26 -0.70
CA SER A 16 -61.40 -0.40 -1.33
C SER A 16 -60.84 1.01 -1.48
N CYS A 17 -60.02 1.42 -0.52
CA CYS A 17 -59.17 2.59 -0.70
C CYS A 17 -58.25 2.34 -1.88
N TYR A 18 -58.67 2.72 -3.08
CA TYR A 18 -57.76 2.89 -4.20
C TYR A 18 -56.85 4.05 -3.88
N ALA A 19 -55.73 3.75 -3.18
CA ALA A 19 -54.66 4.71 -3.06
C ALA A 19 -54.24 5.11 -4.49
N LYS A 20 -54.43 6.37 -4.84
CA LYS A 20 -53.87 6.89 -6.10
C LYS A 20 -52.40 6.53 -6.19
N PRO A 21 -51.94 5.99 -7.29
CA PRO A 21 -50.52 5.72 -7.41
C PRO A 21 -49.75 7.01 -7.10
N ALA A 22 -48.71 6.92 -6.26
CA ALA A 22 -47.89 8.06 -5.92
C ALA A 22 -47.42 8.72 -7.22
N PRO A 23 -47.45 10.05 -7.30
CA PRO A 23 -46.99 10.76 -8.49
C PRO A 23 -45.50 10.42 -8.75
N GLU A 24 -45.13 10.43 -10.02
CA GLU A 24 -43.73 10.21 -10.44
C GLU A 24 -42.83 11.23 -9.73
N PRO A 25 -41.83 10.82 -8.98
CA PRO A 25 -40.92 11.74 -8.30
C PRO A 25 -40.07 12.50 -9.33
N GLU A 26 -39.77 13.77 -9.07
CA GLU A 26 -38.98 14.59 -9.97
C GLU A 26 -37.59 13.98 -10.23
N TRP A 27 -36.96 13.38 -9.21
CA TRP A 27 -35.65 12.72 -9.32
C TRP A 27 -35.67 11.50 -10.25
N PHE A 28 -36.81 10.86 -10.49
CA PHE A 28 -36.83 9.59 -11.23
C PHE A 28 -36.26 9.73 -12.64
N ARG A 29 -36.64 10.77 -13.39
CA ARG A 29 -36.12 10.99 -14.75
C ARG A 29 -34.94 11.96 -14.83
N LYS A 30 -34.81 12.84 -13.85
CA LYS A 30 -33.86 13.96 -13.87
C LYS A 30 -33.06 14.07 -12.56
N TYR A 31 -32.62 12.93 -11.99
CA TYR A 31 -31.93 12.96 -10.69
C TYR A 31 -30.68 13.86 -10.71
N LYS A 32 -29.93 13.92 -11.84
CA LYS A 32 -28.78 14.84 -11.99
C LYS A 32 -29.16 16.33 -11.95
N LYS A 33 -30.44 16.67 -12.18
CA LYS A 33 -30.92 18.04 -12.04
C LYS A 33 -31.33 18.33 -10.58
N VAL A 34 -31.92 17.35 -9.92
CA VAL A 34 -32.30 17.43 -8.48
C VAL A 34 -31.06 17.37 -7.61
N TYR A 35 -30.07 16.54 -7.97
CA TYR A 35 -28.77 16.37 -7.31
C TYR A 35 -27.65 16.76 -8.29
N PRO A 36 -27.40 18.07 -8.51
CA PRO A 36 -26.37 18.52 -9.45
C PRO A 36 -24.98 18.13 -8.95
N ASN A 37 -24.11 17.72 -9.88
CA ASN A 37 -22.73 17.27 -9.55
C ASN A 37 -21.87 18.37 -8.91
N SER A 38 -22.24 19.63 -9.00
CA SER A 38 -21.57 20.72 -8.30
C SER A 38 -21.74 20.66 -6.78
N GLU A 39 -22.84 20.06 -6.31
CA GLU A 39 -23.24 20.05 -4.91
C GLU A 39 -23.34 18.63 -4.34
N TYR A 40 -23.65 17.66 -5.19
CA TYR A 40 -23.92 16.28 -4.78
C TYR A 40 -23.12 15.26 -5.58
N LEU A 41 -22.79 14.15 -4.92
CA LEU A 41 -22.47 12.89 -5.56
C LEU A 41 -23.72 12.01 -5.48
N ALA A 42 -24.27 11.61 -6.62
CA ALA A 42 -25.52 10.86 -6.65
C ALA A 42 -25.53 9.79 -7.73
N GLN A 43 -26.07 8.62 -7.38
CA GLN A 43 -26.26 7.50 -8.31
C GLN A 43 -27.65 6.90 -8.12
N ARG A 44 -28.29 6.53 -9.25
CA ARG A 44 -29.59 5.88 -9.26
C ARG A 44 -29.41 4.38 -9.33
N GLY A 45 -30.12 3.64 -8.47
CA GLY A 45 -30.21 2.20 -8.48
C GLY A 45 -31.59 1.69 -8.79
N SER A 46 -31.70 0.41 -9.10
CA SER A 46 -32.96 -0.29 -9.33
C SER A 46 -32.92 -1.70 -8.74
N GLY A 47 -34.10 -2.21 -8.34
CA GLY A 47 -34.20 -3.55 -7.76
C GLY A 47 -35.60 -4.15 -7.83
N LYS A 48 -35.72 -5.39 -7.39
CA LYS A 48 -37.01 -6.08 -7.27
C LYS A 48 -37.80 -5.60 -6.05
N THR A 49 -37.10 -5.14 -5.04
CA THR A 49 -37.66 -4.54 -3.82
C THR A 49 -37.14 -3.12 -3.64
N ALA A 50 -37.77 -2.37 -2.75
CA ALA A 50 -37.32 -1.03 -2.38
C ALA A 50 -35.90 -1.02 -1.80
N GLU A 51 -35.56 -2.05 -1.01
CA GLU A 51 -34.24 -2.21 -0.40
C GLU A 51 -33.17 -2.58 -1.43
N ASP A 52 -33.48 -3.49 -2.37
CA ASP A 52 -32.57 -3.82 -3.48
C ASP A 52 -32.22 -2.57 -4.29
N ALA A 53 -33.19 -1.66 -4.53
CA ALA A 53 -32.96 -0.45 -5.27
C ALA A 53 -32.00 0.51 -4.53
N LYS A 54 -32.11 0.63 -3.21
CA LYS A 54 -31.16 1.42 -2.39
C LYS A 54 -29.78 0.79 -2.39
N THR A 55 -29.71 -0.53 -2.19
CA THR A 55 -28.44 -1.28 -2.21
C THR A 55 -27.74 -1.15 -3.55
N ASP A 56 -28.47 -1.26 -4.67
CA ASP A 56 -27.89 -1.06 -6.01
C ASP A 56 -27.40 0.39 -6.19
N ALA A 57 -28.16 1.40 -5.75
CA ALA A 57 -27.76 2.79 -5.83
C ALA A 57 -26.47 3.07 -5.05
N ALA A 58 -26.35 2.56 -3.81
CA ALA A 58 -25.13 2.65 -3.02
C ALA A 58 -23.97 1.91 -3.70
N GLY A 59 -24.22 0.71 -4.23
CA GLY A 59 -23.23 -0.06 -4.98
C GLY A 59 -22.74 0.63 -6.25
N GLN A 60 -23.60 1.36 -6.97
CA GLN A 60 -23.20 2.18 -8.13
C GLN A 60 -22.27 3.32 -7.69
N LEU A 61 -22.59 3.98 -6.58
CA LEU A 61 -21.75 5.04 -6.04
C LEU A 61 -20.39 4.50 -5.58
N ALA A 62 -20.38 3.34 -4.90
CA ALA A 62 -19.15 2.66 -4.48
C ALA A 62 -18.24 2.33 -5.66
N ARG A 63 -18.79 1.73 -6.71
CA ARG A 63 -18.05 1.40 -7.93
C ARG A 63 -17.45 2.65 -8.61
N TYR A 64 -18.20 3.74 -8.62
CA TYR A 64 -17.71 5.01 -9.15
C TYR A 64 -16.49 5.52 -8.39
N PHE A 65 -16.54 5.53 -7.05
CA PHE A 65 -15.40 5.91 -6.21
C PHE A 65 -14.22 4.98 -6.43
N GLN A 66 -14.42 3.68 -6.26
CA GLN A 66 -13.36 2.69 -6.35
C GLN A 66 -12.64 2.72 -7.70
N SER A 67 -13.40 2.75 -8.81
CA SER A 67 -12.79 2.79 -10.14
C SER A 67 -12.01 4.08 -10.40
N THR A 68 -12.52 5.22 -9.94
CA THR A 68 -11.86 6.52 -10.12
C THR A 68 -10.60 6.63 -9.27
N VAL A 69 -10.67 6.25 -7.99
CA VAL A 69 -9.52 6.27 -7.08
C VAL A 69 -8.42 5.34 -7.58
N SER A 70 -8.76 4.09 -7.92
CA SER A 70 -7.77 3.12 -8.40
C SER A 70 -7.07 3.61 -9.68
N ALA A 71 -7.81 4.15 -10.64
CA ALA A 71 -7.23 4.66 -11.89
C ALA A 71 -6.30 5.85 -11.65
N ASN A 72 -6.72 6.81 -10.82
CA ASN A 72 -5.94 7.99 -10.53
C ASN A 72 -4.69 7.65 -9.71
N LEU A 73 -4.83 6.83 -8.67
CA LEU A 73 -3.73 6.41 -7.81
C LEU A 73 -2.67 5.66 -8.62
N SER A 74 -3.07 4.70 -9.45
CA SER A 74 -2.16 3.97 -10.33
C SER A 74 -1.39 4.92 -11.27
N THR A 75 -2.07 5.89 -11.87
CA THR A 75 -1.46 6.90 -12.75
C THR A 75 -0.47 7.76 -11.97
N THR A 76 -0.85 8.25 -10.80
CA THR A 76 -0.02 9.09 -9.94
C THR A 76 1.24 8.32 -9.49
N MET A 77 1.07 7.10 -8.96
CA MET A 77 2.18 6.26 -8.52
C MET A 77 3.13 5.93 -9.67
N SER A 78 2.61 5.56 -10.84
CA SER A 78 3.43 5.29 -12.03
C SER A 78 4.23 6.51 -12.46
N SER A 79 3.66 7.72 -12.39
CA SER A 79 4.38 8.95 -12.74
C SER A 79 5.49 9.30 -11.74
N ILE A 80 5.28 9.08 -10.46
CA ILE A 80 6.25 9.34 -9.39
C ILE A 80 7.43 8.35 -9.46
N THR A 81 7.14 7.08 -9.77
CA THR A 81 8.16 6.02 -9.76
C THR A 81 8.85 5.81 -11.10
N ALA A 82 8.40 6.49 -12.15
CA ALA A 82 9.00 6.38 -13.47
C ALA A 82 10.50 6.70 -13.47
N GLY A 83 11.34 5.69 -13.73
CA GLY A 83 12.79 5.85 -13.78
C GLY A 83 13.51 5.91 -12.43
N SER A 84 12.83 5.63 -11.31
CA SER A 84 13.44 5.60 -9.98
C SER A 84 13.80 4.17 -9.53
N SER A 85 14.82 4.06 -8.66
CA SER A 85 15.21 2.79 -8.02
C SER A 85 14.15 2.23 -7.04
N VAL A 86 13.15 3.03 -6.70
CA VAL A 86 12.04 2.67 -5.79
C VAL A 86 10.97 1.81 -6.49
N GLN A 87 11.13 1.55 -7.79
CA GLN A 87 10.17 0.81 -8.61
C GLN A 87 9.88 -0.63 -8.12
N GLU A 88 10.87 -1.29 -7.50
CA GLU A 88 10.66 -2.64 -6.90
C GLU A 88 9.82 -2.58 -5.62
N GLU A 89 9.93 -1.52 -4.82
CA GLU A 89 9.13 -1.32 -3.62
C GLU A 89 7.68 -0.91 -3.95
N THR A 90 7.47 -0.32 -5.12
CA THR A 90 6.13 0.05 -5.62
C THR A 90 5.32 -1.17 -6.03
N ARG A 91 5.95 -2.29 -6.41
CA ARG A 91 5.23 -3.57 -6.64
C ARG A 91 4.50 -4.09 -5.41
N VAL A 92 4.99 -3.76 -4.20
CA VAL A 92 4.29 -4.07 -2.94
C VAL A 92 3.02 -3.22 -2.79
N VAL A 93 2.99 -2.05 -3.44
CA VAL A 93 1.81 -1.15 -3.44
C VAL A 93 0.77 -1.57 -4.49
N ASP A 94 1.18 -2.19 -5.59
CA ASP A 94 0.24 -2.79 -6.57
C ASP A 94 -0.57 -3.95 -5.96
N GLU A 95 -0.06 -4.58 -4.88
CA GLU A 95 -0.79 -5.55 -4.05
C GLU A 95 -1.58 -4.89 -2.90
N VAL A 96 -1.49 -3.58 -2.69
CA VAL A 96 -2.48 -2.87 -1.87
C VAL A 96 -3.80 -2.94 -2.63
N ASN A 97 -4.47 -4.07 -2.45
CA ASN A 97 -5.86 -4.20 -2.77
C ASN A 97 -6.55 -2.95 -2.24
N VAL A 98 -7.08 -2.11 -3.13
CA VAL A 98 -8.05 -1.06 -2.80
C VAL A 98 -9.33 -1.79 -2.35
N THR A 99 -9.20 -2.54 -1.25
CA THR A 99 -10.29 -3.21 -0.52
C THR A 99 -10.73 -2.36 0.65
N SER A 100 -10.41 -1.06 0.64
CA SER A 100 -11.07 -0.18 1.57
C SER A 100 -12.54 -0.19 1.24
N GLU A 101 -13.34 -0.81 2.10
CA GLU A 101 -14.78 -0.59 2.12
C GLU A 101 -14.96 0.91 2.04
N VAL A 102 -15.61 1.36 0.96
CA VAL A 102 -15.91 2.78 0.79
C VAL A 102 -16.88 3.12 1.91
N GLU A 103 -16.35 3.64 3.00
CA GLU A 103 -17.14 4.10 4.12
C GLU A 103 -17.82 5.40 3.68
N PHE A 104 -19.05 5.27 3.21
CA PHE A 104 -19.85 6.40 2.77
C PHE A 104 -20.28 7.26 3.95
N ILE A 105 -19.54 8.34 4.16
CA ILE A 105 -19.84 9.33 5.18
C ILE A 105 -20.94 10.24 4.64
N GLY A 106 -22.09 10.26 5.34
CA GLY A 106 -23.21 11.13 4.95
C GLY A 106 -24.00 10.63 3.74
N LEU A 107 -24.00 9.31 3.48
CA LEU A 107 -24.84 8.73 2.44
C LEU A 107 -26.32 8.78 2.83
N GLU A 108 -27.12 9.35 1.95
CA GLU A 108 -28.56 9.45 2.07
C GLU A 108 -29.26 8.77 0.90
N PHE A 109 -30.53 8.46 1.07
CA PHE A 109 -31.35 7.84 0.03
C PHE A 109 -32.66 8.61 -0.15
N THR A 110 -33.12 8.68 -1.41
CA THR A 110 -34.51 9.06 -1.68
C THR A 110 -35.48 7.99 -1.18
N GLU A 111 -36.74 8.36 -1.02
CA GLU A 111 -37.78 7.35 -0.93
C GLU A 111 -37.78 6.50 -2.20
N SER A 112 -37.93 5.19 -2.05
CA SER A 112 -37.99 4.28 -3.18
C SER A 112 -39.30 4.40 -3.91
N TRP A 113 -39.27 4.41 -5.24
CA TRP A 113 -40.47 4.52 -6.06
C TRP A 113 -40.60 3.33 -7.03
N TYR A 114 -41.84 2.75 -7.09
CA TYR A 114 -42.13 1.60 -7.94
C TYR A 114 -42.59 2.03 -9.33
N TYR A 115 -41.81 1.73 -10.35
CA TYR A 115 -42.15 1.99 -11.75
C TYR A 115 -42.87 0.79 -12.37
N LYS A 116 -44.21 0.93 -12.57
CA LYS A 116 -45.11 -0.15 -13.02
C LYS A 116 -44.71 -0.68 -14.43
N ALA A 117 -44.23 0.17 -15.31
CA ALA A 117 -43.92 -0.23 -16.69
C ALA A 117 -42.74 -1.25 -16.72
N GLU A 118 -41.77 -1.12 -15.82
CA GLU A 118 -40.60 -1.99 -15.74
C GLU A 118 -40.70 -3.02 -14.61
N LYS A 119 -41.74 -2.92 -13.78
CA LYS A 119 -41.96 -3.76 -12.59
C LYS A 119 -40.74 -3.75 -11.64
N LYS A 120 -40.16 -2.58 -11.45
CA LYS A 120 -38.95 -2.37 -10.62
C LYS A 120 -39.14 -1.22 -9.65
N TRP A 121 -38.42 -1.32 -8.54
CA TRP A 121 -38.19 -0.22 -7.61
C TRP A 121 -36.96 0.56 -8.02
N TYR A 122 -36.99 1.86 -7.79
CA TYR A 122 -35.87 2.78 -8.02
C TYR A 122 -35.61 3.62 -6.77
N ALA A 123 -34.36 3.95 -6.53
CA ALA A 123 -33.91 4.89 -5.52
C ALA A 123 -32.67 5.64 -6.02
N VAL A 124 -32.37 6.77 -5.40
CA VAL A 124 -31.10 7.48 -5.59
C VAL A 124 -30.36 7.47 -4.26
N ALA A 125 -29.11 7.03 -4.28
CA ALA A 125 -28.16 7.24 -3.23
C ALA A 125 -27.42 8.56 -3.52
N TYR A 126 -27.33 9.45 -2.56
CA TYR A 126 -26.67 10.74 -2.72
C TYR A 126 -25.95 11.17 -1.46
N MET A 127 -24.94 12.02 -1.60
CA MET A 127 -24.24 12.68 -0.52
C MET A 127 -23.96 14.14 -0.90
N ASN A 128 -24.13 15.05 0.05
CA ASN A 128 -23.73 16.44 -0.13
C ASN A 128 -22.21 16.54 -0.06
N ARG A 129 -21.59 17.23 -1.03
CA ARG A 129 -20.12 17.33 -1.13
C ARG A 129 -19.48 18.07 0.03
N GLU A 130 -20.09 19.17 0.49
CA GLU A 130 -19.56 19.98 1.60
C GLU A 130 -19.67 19.23 2.92
N ASP A 131 -20.83 18.63 3.20
CA ASP A 131 -21.05 17.86 4.43
C ASP A 131 -20.13 16.61 4.48
N ALA A 132 -19.98 15.93 3.35
CA ALA A 132 -19.07 14.81 3.22
C ALA A 132 -17.61 15.24 3.39
N TRP A 133 -17.23 16.39 2.84
CA TRP A 133 -15.88 16.93 2.99
C TRP A 133 -15.53 17.25 4.45
N VAL A 134 -16.43 17.93 5.18
CA VAL A 134 -16.21 18.26 6.59
C VAL A 134 -15.90 17.01 7.41
N GLN A 135 -16.59 15.90 7.11
CA GLN A 135 -16.41 14.63 7.80
C GLN A 135 -15.20 13.83 7.29
N TYR A 136 -14.83 13.99 6.01
CA TYR A 136 -13.74 13.23 5.38
C TYR A 136 -12.37 13.87 5.58
N LYS A 137 -12.28 15.21 5.62
CA LYS A 137 -11.03 15.95 5.80
C LYS A 137 -10.18 15.46 6.97
N PRO A 138 -10.72 15.15 8.18
CA PRO A 138 -9.92 14.60 9.27
C PRO A 138 -9.17 13.31 8.94
N LYS A 139 -9.71 12.48 8.04
CA LYS A 139 -9.04 11.24 7.59
C LYS A 139 -7.81 11.58 6.72
N ILE A 140 -7.92 12.56 5.84
CA ILE A 140 -6.79 13.09 5.06
C ILE A 140 -5.70 13.64 6.00
N GLU A 141 -6.07 14.47 6.96
CA GLU A 141 -5.13 15.10 7.90
C GLU A 141 -4.43 14.07 8.79
N ALA A 142 -5.10 12.98 9.16
CA ALA A 142 -4.49 11.90 9.93
C ALA A 142 -3.36 11.20 9.14
N GLU A 143 -3.60 10.83 7.87
CA GLU A 143 -2.58 10.21 7.03
C GLU A 143 -1.48 11.21 6.63
N LYS A 144 -1.82 12.47 6.37
CA LYS A 144 -0.84 13.56 6.19
C LYS A 144 0.09 13.66 7.41
N THR A 145 -0.45 13.65 8.62
CA THR A 145 0.34 13.72 9.86
C THR A 145 1.30 12.53 9.97
N LYS A 146 0.85 11.35 9.62
CA LYS A 146 1.66 10.12 9.60
C LYS A 146 2.84 10.25 8.63
N PHE A 147 2.56 10.64 7.39
CA PHE A 147 3.55 10.89 6.36
C PHE A 147 4.62 11.89 6.82
N TYR A 148 4.21 13.08 7.26
CA TYR A 148 5.13 14.12 7.73
C TYR A 148 5.90 13.74 8.99
N SER A 149 5.36 12.86 9.84
CA SER A 149 6.10 12.39 11.01
C SER A 149 7.34 11.59 10.62
N PHE A 150 7.25 10.73 9.58
CA PHE A 150 8.40 10.01 9.06
C PHE A 150 9.34 10.92 8.28
N LEU A 151 8.80 11.80 7.44
CA LEU A 151 9.57 12.75 6.65
C LEU A 151 10.45 13.63 7.55
N LYS A 152 9.86 14.22 8.59
CA LYS A 152 10.59 15.06 9.55
C LYS A 152 11.69 14.28 10.29
N LYS A 153 11.41 13.03 10.70
CA LYS A 153 12.42 12.18 11.32
C LYS A 153 13.57 11.89 10.35
N ALA A 154 13.26 11.60 9.08
CA ALA A 154 14.28 11.39 8.06
C ALA A 154 15.14 12.64 7.84
N GLU A 155 14.53 13.82 7.77
CA GLU A 155 15.25 15.09 7.57
C GLU A 155 16.17 15.45 8.74
N SER A 156 15.86 15.01 9.96
CA SER A 156 16.70 15.22 11.15
C SER A 156 17.72 14.11 11.41
N GLU A 157 17.69 13.02 10.63
CA GLU A 157 18.61 11.89 10.80
C GLU A 157 19.93 12.15 10.06
N GLU A 158 21.02 11.84 10.73
CA GLU A 158 22.38 12.02 10.17
C GLU A 158 22.93 10.74 9.53
N ASP A 159 22.52 9.57 10.03
CA ASP A 159 22.99 8.29 9.49
C ASP A 159 22.26 7.96 8.18
N PRO A 160 22.95 7.88 7.04
CA PRO A 160 22.33 7.67 5.72
C PRO A 160 21.45 6.43 5.65
N TYR A 161 21.86 5.33 6.28
CA TYR A 161 21.09 4.10 6.26
C TYR A 161 19.74 4.25 7.00
N THR A 162 19.79 4.77 8.22
CA THR A 162 18.59 5.05 9.01
C THR A 162 17.69 6.07 8.33
N LYS A 163 18.29 7.09 7.70
CA LYS A 163 17.59 8.13 6.95
C LYS A 163 16.84 7.57 5.75
N ILE A 164 17.46 6.70 4.96
CA ILE A 164 16.80 6.00 3.86
C ILE A 164 15.65 5.14 4.36
N SER A 165 15.83 4.39 5.44
CA SER A 165 14.77 3.59 6.05
C SER A 165 13.57 4.44 6.48
N LEU A 166 13.82 5.64 7.01
CA LEU A 166 12.77 6.59 7.36
C LEU A 166 12.07 7.18 6.14
N TYR A 167 12.82 7.51 5.07
CA TYR A 167 12.21 7.93 3.80
C TYR A 167 11.36 6.83 3.16
N LYS A 168 11.81 5.58 3.22
CA LYS A 168 10.99 4.41 2.79
C LYS A 168 9.72 4.26 3.63
N SER A 169 9.81 4.52 4.93
CA SER A 169 8.64 4.54 5.81
C SER A 169 7.69 5.70 5.48
N ALA A 170 8.23 6.87 5.15
CA ALA A 170 7.44 8.00 4.65
C ALA A 170 6.76 7.67 3.31
N TRP A 171 7.48 7.00 2.40
CA TRP A 171 6.93 6.52 1.13
C TRP A 171 5.75 5.58 1.34
N LYS A 172 5.89 4.59 2.22
CA LYS A 172 4.79 3.69 2.55
C LYS A 172 3.58 4.42 3.12
N ALA A 173 3.81 5.37 4.05
CA ALA A 173 2.73 6.18 4.62
C ALA A 173 2.10 7.14 3.59
N SER A 174 2.85 7.57 2.58
CA SER A 174 2.33 8.43 1.51
C SER A 174 1.34 7.73 0.60
N CYS A 175 1.39 6.40 0.48
CA CYS A 175 0.42 5.63 -0.32
C CYS A 175 -0.99 5.77 0.25
N ASP A 176 -1.14 5.60 1.58
CA ASP A 176 -2.42 5.78 2.26
C ASP A 176 -2.89 7.24 2.17
N PHE A 177 -1.95 8.18 2.30
CA PHE A 177 -2.25 9.61 2.17
C PHE A 177 -2.74 9.98 0.77
N LEU A 178 -2.06 9.53 -0.29
CA LEU A 178 -2.47 9.76 -1.68
C LEU A 178 -3.83 9.11 -1.96
N GLU A 179 -4.08 7.91 -1.45
CA GLU A 179 -5.39 7.27 -1.58
C GLU A 179 -6.50 8.16 -0.99
N LYS A 180 -6.30 8.67 0.23
CA LYS A 180 -7.28 9.57 0.87
C LYS A 180 -7.44 10.88 0.10
N LEU A 181 -6.38 11.41 -0.50
CA LEU A 181 -6.47 12.60 -1.37
C LEU A 181 -7.31 12.31 -2.63
N GLU A 182 -7.18 11.13 -3.25
CA GLU A 182 -8.01 10.79 -4.42
C GLU A 182 -9.50 10.66 -4.06
N TYR A 183 -9.84 10.10 -2.90
CA TYR A 183 -11.21 10.18 -2.38
C TYR A 183 -11.65 11.63 -2.14
N GLY A 184 -10.79 12.44 -1.53
CA GLY A 184 -11.03 13.87 -1.29
C GLY A 184 -11.30 14.63 -2.58
N ARG A 185 -10.56 14.35 -3.64
CA ARG A 185 -10.73 14.96 -4.97
C ARG A 185 -12.11 14.66 -5.56
N ILE A 186 -12.62 13.44 -5.37
CA ILE A 186 -13.97 13.09 -5.82
C ILE A 186 -15.02 13.84 -4.99
N ILE A 187 -14.82 13.93 -3.67
CA ILE A 187 -15.75 14.57 -2.74
C ILE A 187 -15.78 16.09 -2.96
N ASN A 188 -14.64 16.77 -2.86
CA ASN A 188 -14.54 18.22 -3.05
C ASN A 188 -13.20 18.60 -3.71
N PRO A 189 -13.18 18.68 -5.07
CA PRO A 189 -11.97 18.97 -5.82
C PRO A 189 -11.28 20.28 -5.43
N LYS A 190 -12.07 21.33 -5.12
CA LYS A 190 -11.55 22.67 -4.79
C LYS A 190 -10.81 22.67 -3.46
N GLU A 191 -11.32 21.98 -2.48
CA GLU A 191 -10.68 21.89 -1.16
C GLU A 191 -9.47 20.95 -1.23
N GLU A 192 -9.55 19.90 -2.01
CA GLU A 192 -8.45 18.95 -2.19
C GLU A 192 -7.26 19.57 -2.93
N GLU A 193 -7.47 20.49 -3.86
CA GLU A 193 -6.39 21.20 -4.57
C GLU A 193 -5.43 21.94 -3.63
N LYS A 194 -5.87 22.29 -2.41
CA LYS A 194 -5.03 22.91 -1.38
C LYS A 194 -3.89 22.00 -0.88
N TYR A 195 -3.94 20.70 -1.19
CA TYR A 195 -2.90 19.72 -0.87
C TYR A 195 -1.86 19.54 -2.00
N SER A 196 -1.80 20.42 -2.99
CA SER A 196 -0.84 20.33 -4.10
C SER A 196 0.61 20.26 -3.62
N GLN A 197 1.01 21.11 -2.66
CA GLN A 197 2.36 21.08 -2.07
C GLN A 197 2.67 19.77 -1.32
N ASP A 198 1.67 19.16 -0.72
CA ASP A 198 1.82 17.88 -0.05
C ASP A 198 2.06 16.75 -1.06
N ARG A 199 1.42 16.80 -2.23
CA ARG A 199 1.71 15.89 -3.35
C ARG A 199 3.12 16.07 -3.90
N ASP A 200 3.57 17.32 -4.04
CA ASP A 200 4.94 17.61 -4.47
C ASP A 200 5.94 17.00 -3.50
N ALA A 201 5.70 17.12 -2.18
CA ALA A 201 6.55 16.51 -1.16
C ALA A 201 6.60 14.97 -1.26
N VAL A 202 5.49 14.32 -1.63
CA VAL A 202 5.49 12.87 -1.91
C VAL A 202 6.27 12.55 -3.18
N SER A 203 6.09 13.35 -4.24
CA SER A 203 6.75 13.15 -5.53
C SER A 203 8.28 13.30 -5.45
N ASP A 204 8.78 14.06 -4.50
CA ASP A 204 10.22 14.25 -4.27
C ASP A 204 10.90 13.08 -3.55
N LEU A 205 10.14 12.19 -2.87
CA LEU A 205 10.71 11.13 -2.05
C LEU A 205 11.66 10.19 -2.79
N PRO A 206 11.34 9.69 -4.00
CA PRO A 206 12.26 8.82 -4.72
C PRO A 206 13.62 9.49 -4.95
N SER A 207 13.62 10.76 -5.36
CA SER A 207 14.85 11.53 -5.59
C SER A 207 15.65 11.72 -4.29
N ARG A 208 14.99 11.93 -3.16
CA ARG A 208 15.64 12.03 -1.84
C ARG A 208 16.26 10.70 -1.41
N ILE A 209 15.57 9.58 -1.65
CA ILE A 209 16.10 8.23 -1.38
C ILE A 209 17.35 7.97 -2.23
N GLU A 210 17.29 8.25 -3.54
CA GLU A 210 18.43 8.07 -4.44
C GLU A 210 19.62 8.97 -4.08
N ALA A 211 19.36 10.20 -3.65
CA ALA A 211 20.42 11.10 -3.20
C ALA A 211 21.14 10.55 -1.97
N GLU A 212 20.40 10.02 -1.00
CA GLU A 212 20.99 9.42 0.20
C GLU A 212 21.65 8.06 -0.07
N GLN A 213 21.17 7.28 -1.04
CA GLN A 213 21.82 6.02 -1.45
C GLN A 213 23.26 6.24 -1.91
N LYS A 214 23.56 7.36 -2.55
CA LYS A 214 24.94 7.72 -2.93
C LYS A 214 25.87 7.89 -1.73
N ASN A 215 25.33 8.15 -0.55
CA ASN A 215 26.05 8.27 0.71
C ASN A 215 26.23 6.92 1.42
N LEU A 216 25.60 5.85 0.96
CA LEU A 216 25.80 4.49 1.46
C LEU A 216 27.11 3.91 0.93
N THR A 217 28.24 4.49 1.31
CA THR A 217 29.55 4.00 0.90
C THR A 217 30.07 2.97 1.90
N LEU A 218 30.50 1.79 1.40
CA LEU A 218 30.93 0.65 2.19
C LEU A 218 32.38 0.27 1.89
N GLU A 219 33.22 0.25 2.92
CA GLU A 219 34.55 -0.36 2.92
C GLU A 219 34.41 -1.81 3.40
N VAL A 220 34.98 -2.78 2.66
CA VAL A 220 35.00 -4.17 3.06
C VAL A 220 36.37 -4.54 3.58
N ARG A 221 36.47 -4.96 4.86
CA ARG A 221 37.71 -5.44 5.49
C ARG A 221 37.60 -6.94 5.70
N MET A 222 38.48 -7.66 5.03
CA MET A 222 38.48 -9.12 5.00
C MET A 222 39.57 -9.73 5.88
N SER A 223 39.23 -10.89 6.47
CA SER A 223 40.20 -11.79 7.07
C SER A 223 39.87 -13.24 6.72
N GLY A 224 40.86 -14.04 6.39
CA GLY A 224 40.75 -15.49 6.18
C GLY A 224 40.24 -15.92 4.80
N ASP A 225 40.08 -15.00 3.83
CA ASP A 225 39.63 -15.32 2.47
C ASP A 225 40.71 -16.05 1.66
N TYR A 226 40.28 -16.78 0.62
CA TYR A 226 41.10 -17.42 -0.39
C TYR A 226 40.79 -16.86 -1.76
N ALA A 227 41.80 -16.30 -2.42
CA ALA A 227 41.72 -15.76 -3.78
C ALA A 227 40.58 -14.72 -3.97
N ASN A 228 40.25 -13.95 -2.93
CA ASN A 228 39.20 -12.90 -2.91
C ASN A 228 37.80 -13.41 -3.32
N ILE A 229 37.53 -14.70 -3.16
CA ILE A 229 36.25 -15.31 -3.56
C ILE A 229 35.11 -14.78 -2.69
N ILE A 230 35.30 -14.78 -1.39
CA ILE A 230 34.30 -14.32 -0.43
C ILE A 230 34.16 -12.81 -0.46
N GLU A 231 35.29 -12.09 -0.56
CA GLU A 231 35.28 -10.63 -0.70
C GLU A 231 34.43 -10.20 -1.88
N THR A 232 34.62 -10.83 -3.04
CA THR A 232 33.84 -10.53 -4.25
C THR A 232 32.34 -10.81 -4.02
N ALA A 233 31.99 -11.92 -3.38
CA ALA A 233 30.60 -12.25 -3.09
C ALA A 233 29.95 -11.23 -2.14
N VAL A 234 30.65 -10.83 -1.10
CA VAL A 234 30.19 -9.83 -0.13
C VAL A 234 30.01 -8.47 -0.80
N LYS A 235 31.01 -8.01 -1.59
CA LYS A 235 30.92 -6.75 -2.36
C LYS A 235 29.72 -6.75 -3.29
N ASN A 236 29.50 -7.84 -4.03
CA ASN A 236 28.36 -7.98 -4.94
C ASN A 236 27.01 -8.01 -4.20
N ALA A 237 26.95 -8.71 -3.06
CA ALA A 237 25.73 -8.78 -2.26
C ALA A 237 25.34 -7.40 -1.72
N PHE A 238 26.27 -6.62 -1.18
CA PHE A 238 25.99 -5.27 -0.70
C PHE A 238 25.75 -4.26 -1.83
N GLY A 239 26.46 -4.40 -2.97
CA GLY A 239 26.18 -3.59 -4.15
C GLY A 239 24.76 -3.73 -4.64
N ARG A 240 24.21 -4.96 -4.66
CA ARG A 240 22.80 -5.20 -4.99
C ARG A 240 21.81 -4.63 -3.98
N ASN A 241 22.24 -4.48 -2.73
CA ASN A 241 21.46 -3.84 -1.67
C ASN A 241 21.64 -2.31 -1.60
N GLY A 242 22.23 -1.70 -2.64
CA GLY A 242 22.30 -0.25 -2.79
C GLY A 242 23.52 0.40 -2.14
N PHE A 243 24.49 -0.37 -1.63
CA PHE A 243 25.77 0.20 -1.18
C PHE A 243 26.72 0.48 -2.33
N VAL A 244 27.39 1.63 -2.27
CA VAL A 244 28.53 1.96 -3.13
C VAL A 244 29.78 1.39 -2.48
N VAL A 245 30.26 0.24 -2.96
CA VAL A 245 31.41 -0.45 -2.38
C VAL A 245 32.70 0.16 -2.92
N GLY A 246 33.62 0.55 -2.03
CA GLY A 246 34.89 1.17 -2.35
C GLY A 246 35.96 0.93 -1.29
N ASP A 247 37.15 1.57 -1.48
CA ASP A 247 38.29 1.44 -0.57
C ASP A 247 38.10 2.22 0.74
N LYS A 248 37.17 3.15 0.76
CA LYS A 248 36.75 3.93 1.94
C LYS A 248 35.25 4.09 1.94
N GLY A 249 34.64 4.04 3.11
CA GLY A 249 33.21 4.16 3.23
C GLY A 249 32.75 4.82 4.54
N ASN A 250 31.50 5.26 4.54
CA ASN A 250 30.81 5.72 5.73
C ASN A 250 30.48 4.54 6.66
N TYR A 251 30.50 3.35 6.08
CA TYR A 251 30.29 2.08 6.74
C TYR A 251 31.49 1.17 6.51
N VAL A 252 31.76 0.30 7.47
CA VAL A 252 32.82 -0.73 7.38
C VAL A 252 32.17 -2.09 7.59
N ALA A 253 32.26 -2.96 6.59
CA ALA A 253 31.93 -4.36 6.71
C ALA A 253 33.19 -5.13 7.16
N GLU A 254 33.19 -5.54 8.41
CA GLU A 254 34.20 -6.47 8.95
C GLU A 254 33.75 -7.88 8.61
N VAL A 255 34.53 -8.59 7.80
CA VAL A 255 34.23 -9.93 7.32
C VAL A 255 35.32 -10.90 7.76
N ALA A 256 34.95 -11.88 8.55
CA ALA A 256 35.83 -12.95 9.00
C ALA A 256 35.40 -14.28 8.37
N VAL A 257 36.34 -14.92 7.68
CA VAL A 257 36.14 -16.25 7.11
C VAL A 257 37.02 -17.25 7.84
N SER A 258 36.42 -18.35 8.31
CA SER A 258 37.12 -19.48 8.90
C SER A 258 36.98 -20.72 8.03
N SER A 259 38.03 -21.51 7.90
CA SER A 259 37.99 -22.78 7.17
C SER A 259 37.67 -23.97 8.09
N ASN A 260 37.85 -23.82 9.40
CA ASN A 260 37.63 -24.86 10.42
C ASN A 260 38.21 -26.23 10.00
N PRO A 261 39.50 -26.35 9.71
CA PRO A 261 40.10 -27.58 9.20
C PRO A 261 40.08 -28.70 10.24
N SER A 262 39.84 -29.92 9.76
CA SER A 262 39.92 -31.17 10.57
C SER A 262 40.63 -32.26 9.77
N GLY A 263 41.45 -33.06 10.46
CA GLY A 263 42.32 -34.04 9.83
C GLY A 263 43.56 -33.41 9.18
N SER A 264 44.55 -34.24 8.85
CA SER A 264 45.80 -33.79 8.21
C SER A 264 45.98 -34.38 6.81
N ASP A 265 45.47 -35.57 6.54
CA ASP A 265 45.53 -36.25 5.25
C ASP A 265 44.42 -37.34 5.19
N PRO A 266 43.33 -37.08 4.50
CA PRO A 266 42.94 -35.82 3.87
C PRO A 266 42.50 -34.73 4.86
N VAL A 267 42.56 -33.47 4.42
CA VAL A 267 42.04 -32.32 5.17
C VAL A 267 40.56 -32.14 4.82
N ALA A 268 39.74 -32.01 5.84
CA ALA A 268 38.31 -31.66 5.68
C ALA A 268 38.05 -30.29 6.26
N ILE A 269 37.29 -29.44 5.55
CA ILE A 269 36.91 -28.10 6.02
C ILE A 269 35.39 -27.92 6.04
N VAL A 270 34.93 -27.09 6.97
CA VAL A 270 33.56 -26.53 7.01
C VAL A 270 33.72 -25.03 7.13
N PRO A 271 33.78 -24.32 5.99
CA PRO A 271 33.99 -22.88 6.02
C PRO A 271 32.77 -22.16 6.58
N ALA A 272 33.01 -21.10 7.34
CA ALA A 272 32.01 -20.21 7.88
C ALA A 272 32.43 -18.76 7.59
N VAL A 273 31.45 -17.87 7.52
CA VAL A 273 31.66 -16.44 7.37
C VAL A 273 30.80 -15.68 8.37
N THR A 274 31.40 -14.67 8.97
CA THR A 274 30.70 -13.67 9.78
C THR A 274 30.90 -12.31 9.14
N VAL A 275 29.84 -11.55 8.97
CA VAL A 275 29.84 -10.19 8.43
C VAL A 275 29.22 -9.26 9.45
N THR A 276 29.91 -8.20 9.84
CA THR A 276 29.37 -7.15 10.71
C THR A 276 29.58 -5.80 10.06
N ILE A 277 28.49 -5.07 9.79
CA ILE A 277 28.57 -3.69 9.28
C ILE A 277 28.50 -2.73 10.46
N LYS A 278 29.44 -1.83 10.51
CA LYS A 278 29.52 -0.74 11.49
C LYS A 278 29.38 0.61 10.78
N ASN A 279 28.64 1.53 11.39
CA ASN A 279 28.59 2.91 10.93
C ASN A 279 29.84 3.68 11.39
N ARG A 280 29.92 4.98 11.02
CA ARG A 280 31.05 5.87 11.38
C ARG A 280 31.34 5.95 12.88
N ASN A 281 30.32 5.73 13.71
CA ASN A 281 30.42 5.76 15.17
C ASN A 281 30.84 4.40 15.76
N GLY A 282 31.16 3.43 14.92
CA GLY A 282 31.52 2.06 15.34
C GLY A 282 30.34 1.20 15.81
N LYS A 283 29.11 1.71 15.69
CA LYS A 283 27.89 0.96 16.07
C LYS A 283 27.57 -0.07 14.97
N ALA A 284 27.42 -1.33 15.37
CA ALA A 284 26.94 -2.36 14.45
C ALA A 284 25.49 -2.09 14.07
N ILE A 285 25.22 -2.05 12.74
CA ILE A 285 23.90 -1.84 12.14
C ILE A 285 23.38 -3.11 11.47
N TYR A 286 24.27 -4.06 11.16
CA TYR A 286 23.93 -5.33 10.56
C TYR A 286 24.90 -6.40 11.00
N SER A 287 24.42 -7.63 11.18
CA SER A 287 25.24 -8.80 11.43
C SER A 287 24.65 -10.00 10.70
N TYR A 288 25.51 -10.76 10.06
CA TYR A 288 25.14 -11.95 9.31
C TYR A 288 26.19 -13.03 9.56
N GLU A 289 25.76 -14.26 9.77
CA GLU A 289 26.63 -15.41 9.94
C GLU A 289 26.06 -16.60 9.16
N THR A 290 26.92 -17.30 8.44
CA THR A 290 26.55 -18.55 7.76
C THR A 290 27.74 -19.48 7.62
N ASN A 291 27.46 -20.76 7.43
CA ASN A 291 28.46 -21.80 7.16
C ASN A 291 27.93 -22.81 6.14
N LEU A 292 28.82 -23.56 5.53
CA LEU A 292 28.41 -24.75 4.78
C LEU A 292 28.05 -25.88 5.75
N THR A 293 27.01 -26.63 5.44
CA THR A 293 26.57 -27.80 6.22
C THR A 293 27.41 -29.04 5.92
N GLU A 294 27.96 -29.12 4.70
CA GLU A 294 28.72 -30.26 4.22
C GLU A 294 30.22 -30.01 4.34
N LYS A 295 30.92 -31.04 4.80
CA LYS A 295 32.39 -31.05 4.80
C LYS A 295 32.91 -31.14 3.37
N THR A 296 33.90 -30.32 3.05
CA THR A 296 34.66 -30.44 1.82
C THR A 296 35.99 -31.06 2.10
N VAL A 297 36.33 -32.16 1.44
CA VAL A 297 37.53 -32.97 1.68
C VAL A 297 38.49 -32.80 0.48
N ALA A 298 39.77 -32.61 0.76
CA ALA A 298 40.87 -32.59 -0.22
C ALA A 298 42.21 -32.99 0.43
N TYR A 299 43.25 -33.24 -0.40
CA TYR A 299 44.56 -33.56 0.08
C TYR A 299 45.33 -32.38 0.71
N THR A 300 44.93 -31.15 0.36
CA THR A 300 45.52 -29.94 0.94
C THR A 300 44.43 -28.96 1.33
N LEU A 301 44.74 -28.08 2.33
CA LEU A 301 43.85 -27.04 2.76
C LEU A 301 43.46 -26.11 1.59
N GLU A 302 44.42 -25.72 0.78
CA GLU A 302 44.21 -24.88 -0.40
C GLU A 302 43.20 -25.51 -1.37
N ASN A 303 43.35 -26.79 -1.70
CA ASN A 303 42.43 -27.49 -2.58
C ASN A 303 41.03 -27.66 -1.97
N ALA A 304 40.93 -27.77 -0.65
CA ALA A 304 39.67 -27.81 0.07
C ALA A 304 38.97 -26.40 -0.02
N GLN A 305 39.71 -25.34 0.24
CA GLN A 305 39.22 -23.95 0.12
C GLN A 305 38.76 -23.63 -1.32
N LYS A 306 39.57 -23.99 -2.33
CA LYS A 306 39.22 -23.82 -3.76
C LYS A 306 37.89 -24.46 -4.14
N LYS A 307 37.53 -25.58 -3.52
CA LYS A 307 36.25 -26.27 -3.76
C LYS A 307 35.09 -25.73 -2.92
N ALA A 308 35.35 -25.32 -1.69
CA ALA A 308 34.31 -24.97 -0.72
C ALA A 308 33.91 -23.49 -0.79
N PHE A 309 34.87 -22.56 -0.99
CA PHE A 309 34.59 -21.14 -0.95
C PHE A 309 33.63 -20.66 -2.06
N PRO A 310 33.67 -21.19 -3.31
CA PRO A 310 32.65 -20.83 -4.30
C PRO A 310 31.23 -21.16 -3.86
N LYS A 311 31.02 -22.30 -3.16
CA LYS A 311 29.71 -22.69 -2.62
C LYS A 311 29.28 -21.75 -1.49
N LEU A 312 30.22 -21.36 -0.62
CA LEU A 312 29.94 -20.37 0.44
C LEU A 312 29.62 -18.99 -0.15
N ALA A 313 30.33 -18.59 -1.20
CA ALA A 313 30.11 -17.34 -1.93
C ALA A 313 28.71 -17.31 -2.58
N GLU A 314 28.27 -18.42 -3.16
CA GLU A 314 26.92 -18.54 -3.69
C GLU A 314 25.87 -18.36 -2.59
N LYS A 315 26.06 -19.02 -1.46
CA LYS A 315 25.16 -18.91 -0.30
C LYS A 315 25.10 -17.47 0.22
N ILE A 316 26.24 -16.78 0.37
CA ILE A 316 26.33 -15.37 0.74
C ILE A 316 25.51 -14.51 -0.22
N ASN A 317 25.67 -14.74 -1.53
CA ASN A 317 24.94 -14.00 -2.55
C ASN A 317 23.42 -14.20 -2.51
N GLN A 318 22.92 -15.34 -2.03
CA GLN A 318 21.50 -15.64 -1.90
C GLN A 318 20.88 -15.13 -0.59
N GLU A 319 21.64 -15.20 0.48
CA GLU A 319 21.14 -14.96 1.85
C GLU A 319 21.31 -13.52 2.35
N ILE A 320 22.37 -12.80 1.92
CA ILE A 320 22.53 -11.39 2.34
C ILE A 320 21.44 -10.54 1.65
N LYS A 321 20.46 -10.18 2.46
CA LYS A 321 19.38 -9.22 2.13
C LYS A 321 19.41 -8.14 3.21
N PHE A 322 19.34 -6.90 2.76
CA PHE A 322 19.53 -5.73 3.62
C PHE A 322 18.33 -4.79 3.55
#